data_434835c243ca87f2c230a5adc22ade2d
#
_entry.id   434835c243ca87f2c230a5adc22ade2d
#
_cell.length_a   1.000
_cell.length_b   1.000
_cell.length_c   1.000
_cell.angle_alpha   90.00
_cell.angle_beta   90.00
_cell.angle_gamma   90.00
#
_symmetry.space_group_name_H-M   'P 1'
#
loop_
_entity.id
_entity.type
_entity.pdbx_description
1 polymer ?
#
loop_
_entity_poly.entity_id
_entity_poly.type
_entity_poly.pdbx_seq_one_letter_code
_entity_poly.pdbx_strand_id
1 'polypeptide(L)'
;MRSSLLLDRGERTFVVVFDKGDEVIEGLTDFAERQGLRASHLTAIGALSSVTLGYFDRTAREYKKIPVHEQVEVLSLLGVITLDGEKPRVHAHIVVGRSDASARGGHLLEGHVFPTLEVVIEELPKHLQRRTDPETGIALIDLSDRSAAA
;
A
#
# COMPACT_ATOMS: atom_id res chain seq x y z
N MET A 1 4.55 6.79 13.88
CA MET A 1 5.23 5.82 12.96
C MET A 1 6.74 5.84 13.20
N ARG A 2 7.36 4.67 13.30
CA ARG A 2 8.81 4.45 13.49
C ARG A 2 9.32 3.54 12.38
N SER A 3 10.58 3.66 11.96
CA SER A 3 11.17 2.82 10.91
C SER A 3 12.62 2.47 11.20
N SER A 4 13.08 1.38 10.65
CA SER A 4 14.48 0.95 10.66
C SER A 4 14.87 0.38 9.30
N LEU A 5 16.05 0.76 8.83
CA LEU A 5 16.69 0.13 7.68
C LEU A 5 17.32 -1.18 8.15
N LEU A 6 16.91 -2.30 7.55
CA LEU A 6 17.40 -3.64 7.91
C LEU A 6 18.54 -4.11 7.01
N LEU A 7 18.53 -3.72 5.74
CA LEU A 7 19.50 -4.12 4.74
C LEU A 7 19.76 -2.99 3.76
N ASP A 8 21.03 -2.78 3.40
CA ASP A 8 21.47 -1.90 2.33
C ASP A 8 22.62 -2.58 1.57
N ARG A 9 22.29 -3.18 0.44
CA ARG A 9 23.25 -3.83 -0.48
C ARG A 9 22.95 -3.47 -1.94
N GLY A 10 22.49 -2.23 -2.16
CA GLY A 10 21.96 -1.76 -3.45
C GLY A 10 20.44 -1.67 -3.45
N GLU A 11 19.75 -2.72 -2.96
CA GLU A 11 18.32 -2.66 -2.61
C GLU A 11 18.19 -2.63 -1.08
N ARG A 12 17.31 -1.75 -0.58
CA ARG A 12 17.11 -1.54 0.86
C ARG A 12 15.88 -2.31 1.35
N THR A 13 15.98 -2.85 2.55
CA THR A 13 14.84 -3.43 3.25
C THR A 13 14.57 -2.64 4.52
N PHE A 14 13.33 -2.25 4.72
CA PHE A 14 12.89 -1.49 5.89
C PHE A 14 11.84 -2.27 6.69
N VAL A 15 11.85 -2.08 8.00
CA VAL A 15 10.68 -2.29 8.83
C VAL A 15 10.09 -0.93 9.22
N VAL A 16 8.78 -0.79 9.08
CA VAL A 16 8.03 0.41 9.44
C VAL A 16 6.94 0.00 10.41
N VAL A 17 6.94 0.61 11.60
CA VAL A 17 5.95 0.35 12.64
C VAL A 17 5.09 1.59 12.80
N PHE A 18 3.81 1.46 12.48
CA PHE A 18 2.80 2.49 12.67
C PHE A 18 2.30 2.49 14.10
N ASP A 19 2.11 3.67 14.64
CA ASP A 19 1.56 3.86 15.97
C ASP A 19 0.04 4.08 15.90
N LYS A 20 -0.61 3.98 17.04
CA LYS A 20 -2.05 4.22 17.17
C LYS A 20 -2.46 5.57 16.59
N GLY A 21 -3.45 5.55 15.70
CA GLY A 21 -4.03 6.73 15.06
C GLY A 21 -3.39 7.15 13.75
N ASP A 22 -2.23 6.58 13.39
CA ASP A 22 -1.62 6.82 12.08
C ASP A 22 -2.56 6.32 10.95
N GLU A 23 -2.59 7.05 9.83
CA GLU A 23 -3.27 6.61 8.61
C GLU A 23 -2.29 5.86 7.70
N VAL A 24 -2.69 4.70 7.21
CA VAL A 24 -1.80 3.74 6.55
C VAL A 24 -1.31 4.26 5.20
N ILE A 25 -2.20 4.73 4.33
CA ILE A 25 -1.83 5.16 2.97
C ILE A 25 -1.02 6.45 3.00
N GLU A 26 -1.42 7.41 3.83
CA GLU A 26 -0.69 8.66 4.02
C GLU A 26 0.72 8.39 4.57
N GLY A 27 0.81 7.60 5.65
CA GLY A 27 2.09 7.29 6.28
C GLY A 27 3.04 6.50 5.37
N LEU A 28 2.55 5.55 4.57
CA LEU A 28 3.37 4.83 3.58
C LEU A 28 3.83 5.75 2.45
N THR A 29 2.97 6.67 2.00
CA THR A 29 3.30 7.64 0.95
C THR A 29 4.39 8.59 1.43
N ASP A 30 4.22 9.18 2.61
CA ASP A 30 5.20 10.06 3.23
C ASP A 30 6.55 9.35 3.46
N PHE A 31 6.50 8.09 3.91
CA PHE A 31 7.70 7.29 4.07
C PHE A 31 8.42 7.09 2.74
N ALA A 32 7.66 6.72 1.70
CA ALA A 32 8.21 6.50 0.35
C ALA A 32 8.85 7.78 -0.21
N GLU A 33 8.22 8.94 -0.03
CA GLU A 33 8.78 10.24 -0.45
C GLU A 33 10.08 10.55 0.28
N ARG A 34 10.11 10.42 1.62
CA ARG A 34 11.30 10.68 2.42
C ARG A 34 12.47 9.75 2.10
N GLN A 35 12.19 8.49 1.77
CA GLN A 35 13.21 7.50 1.42
C GLN A 35 13.54 7.48 -0.07
N GLY A 36 12.82 8.21 -0.91
CA GLY A 36 13.01 8.23 -2.37
C GLY A 36 12.69 6.89 -3.02
N LEU A 37 11.72 6.14 -2.48
CA LEU A 37 11.34 4.83 -3.01
C LEU A 37 10.62 4.99 -4.36
N ARG A 38 11.12 4.28 -5.37
CA ARG A 38 10.61 4.35 -6.75
C ARG A 38 10.02 3.05 -7.26
N ALA A 39 10.38 1.95 -6.64
CA ALA A 39 9.78 0.63 -6.84
C ALA A 39 10.02 -0.20 -5.59
N SER A 40 8.97 -0.69 -4.97
CA SER A 40 9.07 -1.54 -3.78
C SER A 40 7.85 -2.44 -3.71
N HIS A 41 8.00 -3.60 -3.06
CA HIS A 41 6.85 -4.33 -2.58
C HIS A 41 6.78 -4.24 -1.06
N LEU A 42 5.60 -4.47 -0.50
CA LEU A 42 5.39 -4.43 0.93
C LEU A 42 4.40 -5.48 1.41
N THR A 43 4.62 -5.92 2.64
CA THR A 43 3.72 -6.79 3.37
C THR A 43 3.50 -6.25 4.77
N ALA A 44 2.30 -6.47 5.34
CA ALA A 44 2.04 -6.05 6.71
C ALA A 44 1.04 -6.96 7.43
N ILE A 45 1.19 -6.98 8.77
CA ILE A 45 0.22 -7.51 9.73
C ILE A 45 0.04 -6.52 10.87
N GLY A 46 -1.04 -6.63 11.61
CA GLY A 46 -1.36 -5.75 12.75
C GLY A 46 -2.85 -5.61 12.95
N ALA A 47 -3.31 -4.43 13.39
CA ALA A 47 -4.73 -4.17 13.56
C ALA A 47 -5.08 -2.71 13.31
N LEU A 48 -6.35 -2.48 12.93
CA LEU A 48 -6.91 -1.18 12.63
C LEU A 48 -8.17 -0.93 13.46
N SER A 49 -8.39 0.32 13.86
CA SER A 49 -9.67 0.75 14.48
C SER A 49 -10.79 0.91 13.47
N SER A 50 -10.43 1.16 12.21
CA SER A 50 -11.37 1.27 11.09
C SER A 50 -10.63 1.13 9.76
N VAL A 51 -11.34 0.68 8.72
CA VAL A 51 -10.80 0.59 7.37
C VAL A 51 -11.87 0.86 6.33
N THR A 52 -11.51 1.52 5.25
CA THR A 52 -12.36 1.66 4.05
C THR A 52 -11.75 0.83 2.93
N LEU A 53 -12.49 -0.21 2.53
CA LEU A 53 -12.13 -1.07 1.41
C LEU A 53 -12.70 -0.50 0.11
N GLY A 54 -12.03 -0.77 -1.00
CA GLY A 54 -12.47 -0.44 -2.34
C GLY A 54 -12.77 -1.69 -3.17
N TYR A 55 -13.89 -1.65 -3.89
CA TYR A 55 -14.18 -2.59 -4.98
C TYR A 55 -14.32 -1.80 -6.27
N PHE A 56 -13.47 -2.05 -7.26
CA PHE A 56 -13.55 -1.33 -8.52
C PHE A 56 -14.73 -1.82 -9.35
N ASP A 57 -15.69 -0.93 -9.57
CA ASP A 57 -16.82 -1.16 -10.47
C ASP A 57 -16.40 -0.76 -11.90
N ARG A 58 -16.23 -1.76 -12.76
CA ARG A 58 -15.82 -1.55 -14.16
C ARG A 58 -16.85 -0.81 -15.01
N THR A 59 -18.13 -0.87 -14.62
CA THR A 59 -19.20 -0.20 -15.36
C THR A 59 -19.24 1.29 -15.01
N ALA A 60 -19.16 1.60 -13.72
CA ALA A 60 -19.09 2.98 -13.24
C ALA A 60 -17.67 3.59 -13.40
N ARG A 61 -16.64 2.78 -13.60
CA ARG A 61 -15.22 3.16 -13.64
C ARG A 61 -14.76 3.88 -12.38
N GLU A 62 -15.25 3.43 -11.23
CA GLU A 62 -14.95 4.03 -9.94
C GLU A 62 -14.86 2.98 -8.83
N TYR A 63 -14.24 3.34 -7.71
CA TYR A 63 -14.22 2.49 -6.53
C TYR A 63 -15.49 2.65 -5.70
N LYS A 64 -16.27 1.57 -5.56
CA LYS A 64 -17.28 1.46 -4.53
C LYS A 64 -16.58 1.39 -3.18
N LYS A 65 -16.85 2.36 -2.30
CA LYS A 65 -16.32 2.39 -0.92
C LYS A 65 -17.13 1.46 -0.01
N ILE A 66 -16.42 0.65 0.75
CA ILE A 66 -16.99 -0.32 1.70
C ILE A 66 -16.34 -0.04 3.07
N PRO A 67 -16.92 0.84 3.90
CA PRO A 67 -16.36 1.15 5.21
C PRO A 67 -16.63 0.01 6.21
N VAL A 68 -15.66 -0.20 7.11
CA VAL A 68 -15.74 -1.10 8.26
C VAL A 68 -15.40 -0.26 9.50
N HIS A 69 -16.43 0.09 10.28
CA HIS A 69 -16.34 0.99 11.44
C HIS A 69 -16.24 0.19 12.75
N GLU A 70 -15.30 -0.74 12.81
CA GLU A 70 -14.98 -1.55 13.99
C GLU A 70 -13.51 -1.90 13.97
N GLN A 71 -12.97 -2.28 15.13
CA GLN A 71 -11.62 -2.82 15.21
C GLN A 71 -11.54 -4.13 14.42
N VAL A 72 -10.47 -4.27 13.63
CA VAL A 72 -10.20 -5.45 12.81
C VAL A 72 -8.72 -5.84 12.90
N GLU A 73 -8.44 -7.13 12.77
CA GLU A 73 -7.10 -7.65 12.59
C GLU A 73 -6.68 -7.57 11.13
N VAL A 74 -5.48 -7.08 10.83
CA VAL A 74 -4.90 -7.15 9.50
C VAL A 74 -4.28 -8.52 9.29
N LEU A 75 -5.03 -9.42 8.65
CA LEU A 75 -4.58 -10.80 8.38
C LEU A 75 -3.54 -10.85 7.28
N SER A 76 -3.64 -9.93 6.31
CA SER A 76 -2.69 -9.77 5.22
C SER A 76 -2.89 -8.39 4.59
N LEU A 77 -1.81 -7.65 4.42
CA LEU A 77 -1.74 -6.48 3.57
C LEU A 77 -0.58 -6.70 2.61
N LEU A 78 -0.87 -6.64 1.32
CA LEU A 78 0.11 -6.77 0.25
C LEU A 78 0.03 -5.55 -0.65
N GLY A 79 1.18 -5.01 -1.04
CA GLY A 79 1.18 -3.83 -1.88
C GLY A 79 2.48 -3.60 -2.61
N VAL A 80 2.44 -2.58 -3.48
CA VAL A 80 3.59 -2.06 -4.19
C VAL A 80 3.62 -0.55 -4.09
N ILE A 81 4.82 0.00 -4.05
CA ILE A 81 5.07 1.43 -4.22
C ILE A 81 5.73 1.60 -5.58
N THR A 82 5.18 2.47 -6.41
CA THR A 82 5.68 2.74 -7.76
C THR A 82 5.54 4.22 -8.05
N LEU A 83 6.08 4.71 -9.16
CA LEU A 83 5.94 6.11 -9.53
C LEU A 83 4.69 6.36 -10.38
N ASP A 84 4.01 7.46 -10.10
CA ASP A 84 2.99 8.08 -10.95
C ASP A 84 3.51 9.49 -11.30
N GLY A 85 4.11 9.62 -12.48
CA GLY A 85 5.00 10.74 -12.78
C GLY A 85 6.26 10.68 -11.88
N GLU A 86 6.49 11.73 -11.11
CA GLU A 86 7.65 11.81 -10.19
C GLU A 86 7.29 11.45 -8.74
N LYS A 87 6.03 11.18 -8.44
CA LYS A 87 5.56 10.92 -7.07
C LYS A 87 5.38 9.44 -6.81
N PRO A 88 5.80 8.95 -5.63
CA PRO A 88 5.50 7.59 -5.21
C PRO A 88 3.99 7.43 -5.01
N ARG A 89 3.48 6.30 -5.45
CA ARG A 89 2.09 5.90 -5.29
C ARG A 89 2.00 4.52 -4.68
N VAL A 90 1.32 4.45 -3.55
CA VAL A 90 1.00 3.18 -2.87
C VAL A 90 -0.21 2.54 -3.55
N HIS A 91 -0.10 1.25 -3.85
CA HIS A 91 -1.22 0.42 -4.27
C HIS A 91 -1.22 -0.84 -3.42
N ALA A 92 -2.22 -0.99 -2.57
CA ALA A 92 -2.30 -2.08 -1.63
C ALA A 92 -3.69 -2.72 -1.61
N HIS A 93 -3.69 -4.02 -1.39
CA HIS A 93 -4.89 -4.80 -1.06
C HIS A 93 -4.75 -5.35 0.36
N ILE A 94 -5.88 -5.48 1.04
CA ILE A 94 -5.91 -5.88 2.44
C ILE A 94 -7.00 -6.94 2.67
N VAL A 95 -6.71 -7.89 3.54
CA VAL A 95 -7.70 -8.79 4.15
C VAL A 95 -7.73 -8.53 5.64
N VAL A 96 -8.90 -8.24 6.16
CA VAL A 96 -9.12 -7.98 7.58
C VAL A 96 -10.05 -9.01 8.21
N GLY A 97 -9.70 -9.42 9.43
CA GLY A 97 -10.51 -10.31 10.27
C GLY A 97 -11.34 -9.51 11.27
N ARG A 98 -12.60 -9.85 11.39
CA ARG A 98 -13.54 -9.24 12.34
C ARG A 98 -13.65 -10.06 13.63
N SER A 99 -14.29 -9.51 14.64
CA SER A 99 -14.45 -10.15 15.96
C SER A 99 -15.20 -11.49 15.94
N ASP A 100 -16.00 -11.73 14.90
CA ASP A 100 -16.73 -12.99 14.65
C ASP A 100 -15.91 -13.99 13.79
N ALA A 101 -14.63 -13.73 13.57
CA ALA A 101 -13.72 -14.47 12.70
C ALA A 101 -14.09 -14.46 11.20
N SER A 102 -15.08 -13.67 10.80
CA SER A 102 -15.34 -13.43 9.37
C SER A 102 -14.25 -12.53 8.78
N ALA A 103 -13.94 -12.73 7.49
CA ALA A 103 -12.95 -11.92 6.79
C ALA A 103 -13.59 -11.05 5.71
N ARG A 104 -13.03 -9.86 5.51
CA ARG A 104 -13.35 -8.96 4.40
C ARG A 104 -12.06 -8.52 3.73
N GLY A 105 -12.09 -8.28 2.43
CA GLY A 105 -10.91 -7.82 1.71
C GLY A 105 -11.27 -6.96 0.52
N GLY A 106 -10.29 -6.21 0.05
CA GLY A 106 -10.40 -5.33 -1.10
C GLY A 106 -9.19 -4.44 -1.27
N HIS A 107 -9.29 -3.48 -2.17
CA HIS A 107 -8.32 -2.41 -2.30
C HIS A 107 -8.33 -1.56 -1.02
N LEU A 108 -7.17 -1.23 -0.46
CA LEU A 108 -7.07 -0.36 0.70
C LEU A 108 -7.22 1.10 0.25
N LEU A 109 -8.30 1.75 0.64
CA LEU A 109 -8.52 3.17 0.38
C LEU A 109 -8.09 4.05 1.56
N GLU A 110 -8.34 3.58 2.78
CA GLU A 110 -8.03 4.29 4.03
C GLU A 110 -7.98 3.28 5.18
N GLY A 111 -7.09 3.47 6.15
CA GLY A 111 -7.00 2.63 7.34
C GLY A 111 -6.35 3.33 8.52
N HIS A 112 -7.00 3.31 9.69
CA HIS A 112 -6.49 3.93 10.92
C HIS A 112 -5.97 2.87 11.88
N VAL A 113 -4.70 3.00 12.24
CA VAL A 113 -3.98 1.99 13.02
C VAL A 113 -4.44 1.95 14.48
N PHE A 114 -4.64 0.73 15.00
CA PHE A 114 -4.85 0.45 16.43
C PHE A 114 -4.66 -1.05 16.73
N PRO A 115 -3.76 -1.44 17.64
CA PRO A 115 -2.75 -0.63 18.34
C PRO A 115 -1.49 -0.38 17.51
N THR A 116 -1.20 -1.23 16.52
CA THR A 116 0.01 -1.19 15.68
C THR A 116 -0.22 -1.82 14.31
N LEU A 117 0.55 -1.39 13.32
CA LEU A 117 0.71 -2.05 12.04
C LEU A 117 2.21 -2.18 11.74
N GLU A 118 2.66 -3.39 11.47
CA GLU A 118 4.06 -3.73 11.21
C GLU A 118 4.23 -4.05 9.73
N VAL A 119 5.01 -3.22 9.05
CA VAL A 119 5.19 -3.29 7.59
C VAL A 119 6.64 -3.60 7.27
N VAL A 120 6.86 -4.60 6.41
CA VAL A 120 8.15 -4.82 5.76
C VAL A 120 8.06 -4.27 4.34
N ILE A 121 9.05 -3.45 3.96
CA ILE A 121 9.16 -2.85 2.64
C ILE A 121 10.51 -3.26 2.04
N GLU A 122 10.50 -3.83 0.85
CA GLU A 122 11.69 -4.21 0.11
C GLU A 122 11.74 -3.47 -1.22
N GLU A 123 12.85 -2.75 -1.46
CA GLU A 123 13.08 -2.10 -2.74
C GLU A 123 13.27 -3.14 -3.85
N LEU A 124 12.82 -2.79 -5.03
CA LEU A 124 13.06 -3.56 -6.26
C LEU A 124 14.23 -2.92 -7.04
N PRO A 125 15.03 -3.73 -7.76
CA PRO A 125 16.26 -3.26 -8.41
C PRO A 125 16.01 -2.31 -9.59
N LYS A 126 14.77 -2.16 -10.04
CA LYS A 126 14.38 -1.27 -11.15
C LYS A 126 13.19 -0.41 -10.77
N HIS A 127 13.21 0.81 -11.25
CA HIS A 127 12.09 1.73 -11.09
C HIS A 127 10.87 1.24 -11.88
N LEU A 128 9.67 1.42 -11.32
CA LEU A 128 8.42 1.07 -11.96
C LEU A 128 7.55 2.32 -12.11
N GLN A 129 7.14 2.59 -13.34
CA GLN A 129 6.26 3.69 -13.68
C GLN A 129 4.83 3.20 -13.87
N ARG A 130 3.87 4.11 -13.61
CA ARG A 130 2.46 3.90 -13.92
C ARG A 130 2.04 4.77 -15.10
N ARG A 131 1.08 4.26 -15.85
CA ARG A 131 0.37 4.98 -16.89
C ARG A 131 -1.13 4.77 -16.73
N THR A 132 -1.90 5.83 -16.92
CA THR A 132 -3.37 5.72 -16.91
C THR A 132 -3.82 4.87 -18.08
N ASP A 133 -4.49 3.76 -17.78
CA ASP A 133 -5.13 2.92 -18.77
C ASP A 133 -6.40 3.61 -19.30
N PRO A 134 -6.52 3.83 -20.63
CA PRO A 134 -7.66 4.54 -21.20
C PRO A 134 -9.00 3.79 -21.09
N GLU A 135 -8.95 2.48 -20.96
CA GLU A 135 -10.16 1.67 -20.82
C GLU A 135 -10.77 1.79 -19.43
N THR A 136 -9.94 1.71 -18.40
CA THR A 136 -10.39 1.67 -17.00
C THR A 136 -10.25 3.01 -16.27
N GLY A 137 -9.37 3.90 -16.74
CA GLY A 137 -9.01 5.14 -16.05
C GLY A 137 -8.07 4.93 -14.84
N ILE A 138 -7.61 3.69 -14.62
CA ILE A 138 -6.72 3.35 -13.49
C ILE A 138 -5.26 3.51 -13.93
N ALA A 139 -4.41 3.98 -13.01
CA ALA A 139 -2.97 4.01 -13.21
C ALA A 139 -2.38 2.62 -12.99
N LEU A 140 -2.05 1.91 -14.08
CA LEU A 140 -1.46 0.58 -14.09
C LEU A 140 0.07 0.65 -14.27
N ILE A 141 0.80 -0.40 -13.82
CA ILE A 141 2.24 -0.49 -14.05
C ILE A 141 2.48 -0.63 -15.56
N ASP A 142 3.31 0.26 -16.11
CA ASP A 142 3.71 0.26 -17.51
C ASP A 142 5.11 -0.35 -17.64
N LEU A 143 5.21 -1.46 -18.35
CA LEU A 143 6.48 -2.14 -18.64
C LEU A 143 7.06 -1.79 -20.01
N SER A 144 6.42 -0.89 -20.76
CA SER A 144 6.88 -0.47 -22.09
C SER A 144 8.04 0.53 -22.02
N ASP A 145 8.23 1.20 -20.90
CA ASP A 145 9.33 2.14 -20.70
C ASP A 145 10.64 1.38 -20.45
N ARG A 146 11.47 1.28 -21.49
CA ARG A 146 12.78 0.63 -21.45
C ARG A 146 13.89 1.51 -20.89
N SER A 147 13.61 2.75 -20.48
CA SER A 147 14.62 3.70 -20.00
C SER A 147 15.23 3.32 -18.63
N ALA A 148 14.66 2.36 -17.93
CA ALA A 148 15.16 1.81 -16.67
C ALA A 148 16.17 0.66 -16.83
N ALA A 149 16.73 0.45 -18.02
CA ALA A 149 17.66 -0.63 -18.32
C ALA A 149 19.09 -0.09 -18.53
N ALA A 150 19.62 0.62 -17.54
CA ALA A 150 21.04 0.99 -17.47
C ALA A 150 21.52 0.94 -16.02
#